data_54213b8553c4153638447cc009b55e6e
#
_entry.id   54213b8553c4153638447cc009b55e6e
#
_cell.length_a   1.000
_cell.length_b   1.000
_cell.length_c   1.000
_cell.angle_alpha   90.00
_cell.angle_beta   90.00
_cell.angle_gamma   90.00
#
_symmetry.space_group_name_H-M   'P 1'
#
loop_
_entity.id
_entity.type
_entity.pdbx_description
1 polymer ?
#
loop_
_entity_poly.entity_id
_entity_poly.type
_entity_poly.pdbx_seq_one_letter_code
_entity_poly.pdbx_strand_id
1 'polypeptide(L)'
;MTTLTPPATIAFIGLGMMGRPMAKRLVEAGFTLRVFDVSQKAVSDFVGAHPTALATASAKAAAQGAAALITMLPDGKIVRQAVLEGRDAAVEGLDAGALVMDMSSSNPVDTQKLARDLAGRGVALLDAPVSGGVKRAVDGSLSIMVGGAAADLERVRPVFGAMGKTITLCGPAGAGHALKALNNYLSAAGLVAMCEALVVGEAFGLDPGTMVDVFNSSTGKSNATDVKGRQFVVSRTFAAGFTTALMAKDLRTAGDVAQHLKLNMPNLQ
;
A
#
# COMPACT_ATOMS: atom_id res chain seq x y z
N MET A 1 17.41 -2.14 19.73
CA MET A 1 17.33 -1.09 18.68
C MET A 1 16.39 -0.01 19.15
N THR A 2 16.70 1.27 18.89
CA THR A 2 15.90 2.40 19.39
C THR A 2 14.65 2.60 18.53
N THR A 3 13.51 2.86 19.17
CA THR A 3 12.25 3.21 18.50
C THR A 3 12.40 4.56 17.80
N LEU A 4 11.93 4.64 16.54
CA LEU A 4 11.97 5.86 15.76
C LEU A 4 10.80 6.77 16.12
N THR A 5 11.11 7.86 16.81
CA THR A 5 10.17 8.92 17.21
C THR A 5 10.58 10.26 16.62
N PRO A 6 9.65 11.22 16.49
CA PRO A 6 10.03 12.59 16.11
C PRO A 6 11.14 13.18 17.02
N PRO A 7 12.07 13.93 16.44
CA PRO A 7 12.15 14.40 15.06
C PRO A 7 12.98 13.52 14.11
N ALA A 8 12.96 12.19 14.27
CA ALA A 8 13.74 11.29 13.41
C ALA A 8 13.55 11.61 11.92
N THR A 9 14.64 11.52 11.14
CA THR A 9 14.62 11.76 9.70
C THR A 9 14.18 10.50 8.95
N ILE A 10 13.16 10.62 8.12
CA ILE A 10 12.62 9.56 7.28
C ILE A 10 12.79 9.95 5.79
N ALA A 11 13.39 9.08 5.01
CA ALA A 11 13.36 9.20 3.57
C ALA A 11 12.00 8.76 3.04
N PHE A 12 11.38 9.52 2.14
CA PHE A 12 10.10 9.17 1.54
C PHE A 12 10.17 9.26 0.01
N ILE A 13 10.01 8.13 -0.67
CA ILE A 13 10.10 8.01 -2.12
C ILE A 13 8.71 7.71 -2.69
N GLY A 14 8.23 8.60 -3.58
CA GLY A 14 6.93 8.50 -4.23
C GLY A 14 5.88 9.42 -3.61
N LEU A 15 5.62 10.55 -4.27
CA LEU A 15 4.66 11.59 -3.84
C LEU A 15 3.40 11.59 -4.71
N GLY A 16 2.98 10.42 -5.20
CA GLY A 16 1.74 10.24 -5.94
C GLY A 16 0.49 10.42 -5.06
N MET A 17 -0.67 9.98 -5.57
CA MET A 17 -1.98 10.15 -4.92
C MET A 17 -2.03 9.61 -3.48
N MET A 18 -1.36 8.50 -3.20
CA MET A 18 -1.28 7.93 -1.86
C MET A 18 -0.10 8.49 -1.06
N GLY A 19 1.09 8.61 -1.70
CA GLY A 19 2.31 9.02 -0.99
C GLY A 19 2.26 10.43 -0.44
N ARG A 20 1.70 11.40 -1.18
CA ARG A 20 1.58 12.79 -0.75
C ARG A 20 0.83 12.94 0.58
N PRO A 21 -0.41 12.43 0.75
CA PRO A 21 -1.12 12.52 2.03
C PRO A 21 -0.42 11.73 3.15
N MET A 22 0.20 10.58 2.85
CA MET A 22 0.97 9.82 3.84
C MET A 22 2.20 10.59 4.34
N ALA A 23 2.98 11.17 3.42
CA ALA A 23 4.12 12.03 3.75
C ALA A 23 3.69 13.26 4.58
N LYS A 24 2.56 13.90 4.23
CA LYS A 24 1.98 14.99 5.03
C LYS A 24 1.71 14.56 6.47
N ARG A 25 1.11 13.38 6.69
CA ARG A 25 0.84 12.87 8.05
C ARG A 25 2.11 12.72 8.88
N LEU A 26 3.22 12.29 8.27
CA LEU A 26 4.50 12.19 8.95
C LEU A 26 5.06 13.57 9.35
N VAL A 27 4.97 14.57 8.45
CA VAL A 27 5.36 15.95 8.77
C VAL A 27 4.52 16.49 9.94
N GLU A 28 3.19 16.30 9.89
CA GLU A 28 2.27 16.73 10.96
C GLU A 28 2.53 16.02 12.30
N ALA A 29 3.05 14.80 12.27
CA ALA A 29 3.48 14.05 13.45
C ALA A 29 4.87 14.47 13.96
N GLY A 30 5.55 15.43 13.30
CA GLY A 30 6.83 15.99 13.72
C GLY A 30 8.07 15.24 13.20
N PHE A 31 7.93 14.30 12.25
CA PHE A 31 9.09 13.70 11.58
C PHE A 31 9.72 14.66 10.57
N THR A 32 11.04 14.61 10.43
CA THR A 32 11.75 15.31 9.36
C THR A 32 11.73 14.42 8.11
N LEU A 33 11.29 14.97 6.97
CA LEU A 33 11.26 14.20 5.72
C LEU A 33 12.32 14.65 4.73
N ARG A 34 12.95 13.68 4.09
CA ARG A 34 13.75 13.84 2.88
C ARG A 34 12.99 13.17 1.74
N VAL A 35 12.47 13.96 0.81
CA VAL A 35 11.52 13.46 -0.19
C VAL A 35 12.12 13.40 -1.58
N PHE A 36 11.76 12.34 -2.31
CA PHE A 36 12.09 12.17 -3.72
C PHE A 36 10.90 11.61 -4.50
N ASP A 37 10.70 12.14 -5.69
CA ASP A 37 9.82 11.63 -6.73
C ASP A 37 10.44 11.93 -8.09
N VAL A 38 10.17 11.12 -9.10
CA VAL A 38 10.59 11.38 -10.50
C VAL A 38 9.91 12.64 -11.06
N SER A 39 8.76 13.01 -10.55
CA SER A 39 8.06 14.25 -10.84
C SER A 39 8.60 15.40 -9.99
N GLN A 40 9.48 16.22 -10.58
CA GLN A 40 9.99 17.43 -9.91
C GLN A 40 8.88 18.37 -9.44
N LYS A 41 7.76 18.42 -10.20
CA LYS A 41 6.57 19.17 -9.79
C LYS A 41 5.96 18.63 -8.50
N ALA A 42 5.84 17.31 -8.35
CA ALA A 42 5.31 16.71 -7.12
C ALA A 42 6.18 17.03 -5.91
N VAL A 43 7.52 17.02 -6.09
CA VAL A 43 8.47 17.38 -5.04
C VAL A 43 8.35 18.86 -4.69
N SER A 44 8.39 19.78 -5.66
CA SER A 44 8.33 21.22 -5.41
C SER A 44 6.99 21.63 -4.76
N ASP A 45 5.88 21.08 -5.23
CA ASP A 45 4.54 21.33 -4.64
C ASP A 45 4.47 20.84 -3.18
N PHE A 46 5.12 19.68 -2.89
CA PHE A 46 5.11 19.12 -1.54
C PHE A 46 5.94 19.95 -0.57
N VAL A 47 7.19 20.26 -0.91
CA VAL A 47 8.07 21.05 -0.02
C VAL A 47 7.62 22.49 0.09
N GLY A 48 7.01 23.07 -0.95
CA GLY A 48 6.39 24.39 -0.88
C GLY A 48 5.24 24.47 0.14
N ALA A 49 4.47 23.40 0.27
CA ALA A 49 3.40 23.28 1.26
C ALA A 49 3.91 22.82 2.65
N HIS A 50 5.09 22.22 2.74
CA HIS A 50 5.67 21.64 3.95
C HIS A 50 7.16 22.04 4.09
N PRO A 51 7.48 23.27 4.53
CA PRO A 51 8.86 23.81 4.51
C PRO A 51 9.87 23.04 5.37
N THR A 52 9.42 22.18 6.28
CA THR A 52 10.28 21.31 7.10
C THR A 52 10.73 20.06 6.34
N ALA A 53 10.10 19.75 5.19
CA ALA A 53 10.52 18.65 4.32
C ALA A 53 11.61 19.12 3.36
N LEU A 54 12.59 18.26 3.09
CA LEU A 54 13.73 18.53 2.22
C LEU A 54 13.57 17.82 0.88
N ALA A 55 13.57 18.60 -0.20
CA ALA A 55 13.66 18.05 -1.56
C ALA A 55 15.04 17.42 -1.79
N THR A 56 15.09 16.27 -2.46
CA THR A 56 16.33 15.61 -2.80
C THR A 56 16.38 15.25 -4.30
N ALA A 57 17.59 15.14 -4.84
CA ALA A 57 17.79 14.92 -6.28
C ALA A 57 17.66 13.45 -6.71
N SER A 58 17.71 12.50 -5.76
CA SER A 58 17.64 11.06 -6.04
C SER A 58 17.19 10.27 -4.83
N ALA A 59 16.87 8.98 -5.04
CA ALA A 59 16.56 8.04 -3.95
C ALA A 59 17.75 7.89 -2.99
N LYS A 60 18.97 7.79 -3.51
CA LYS A 60 20.21 7.80 -2.73
C LYS A 60 20.34 9.05 -1.86
N ALA A 61 20.13 10.22 -2.44
CA ALA A 61 20.21 11.47 -1.69
C ALA A 61 19.13 11.58 -0.63
N ALA A 62 17.92 11.05 -0.88
CA ALA A 62 16.88 11.00 0.14
C ALA A 62 17.28 10.11 1.33
N ALA A 63 17.89 8.97 1.06
CA ALA A 63 18.30 7.98 2.04
C ALA A 63 19.45 8.42 2.95
N GLN A 64 20.33 9.33 2.48
CA GLN A 64 21.48 9.80 3.27
C GLN A 64 21.08 10.42 4.61
N GLY A 65 21.57 9.85 5.70
CA GLY A 65 21.28 10.30 7.06
C GLY A 65 19.82 10.06 7.51
N ALA A 66 19.03 9.28 6.75
CA ALA A 66 17.71 8.89 7.16
C ALA A 66 17.75 7.63 8.04
N ALA A 67 17.02 7.65 9.14
CA ALA A 67 16.91 6.51 10.05
C ALA A 67 16.08 5.34 9.46
N ALA A 68 15.19 5.66 8.52
CA ALA A 68 14.40 4.70 7.76
C ALA A 68 13.96 5.29 6.42
N LEU A 69 13.60 4.40 5.49
CA LEU A 69 13.10 4.73 4.15
C LEU A 69 11.69 4.19 3.96
N ILE A 70 10.79 5.01 3.43
CA ILE A 70 9.48 4.60 2.96
C ILE A 70 9.43 4.67 1.44
N THR A 71 8.91 3.64 0.80
CA THR A 71 8.53 3.65 -0.61
C THR A 71 7.01 3.57 -0.76
N MET A 72 6.45 4.42 -1.64
CA MET A 72 5.04 4.37 -2.05
C MET A 72 4.96 4.55 -3.57
N LEU A 73 5.27 3.48 -4.28
CA LEU A 73 5.55 3.42 -5.72
C LEU A 73 4.54 2.53 -6.45
N PRO A 74 4.44 2.61 -7.79
CA PRO A 74 3.44 1.87 -8.57
C PRO A 74 3.49 0.36 -8.43
N ASP A 75 4.71 -0.23 -8.36
CA ASP A 75 4.90 -1.68 -8.28
C ASP A 75 6.28 -2.06 -7.70
N GLY A 76 6.45 -3.36 -7.41
CA GLY A 76 7.68 -3.90 -6.81
C GLY A 76 8.92 -3.82 -7.72
N LYS A 77 8.77 -3.73 -9.05
CA LYS A 77 9.92 -3.55 -9.96
C LYS A 77 10.51 -2.16 -9.80
N ILE A 78 9.62 -1.15 -9.74
CA ILE A 78 10.02 0.24 -9.50
C ILE A 78 10.59 0.39 -8.10
N VAL A 79 10.01 -0.28 -7.09
CA VAL A 79 10.57 -0.33 -5.72
C VAL A 79 11.98 -0.89 -5.75
N ARG A 80 12.21 -2.03 -6.39
CA ARG A 80 13.52 -2.66 -6.48
C ARG A 80 14.55 -1.77 -7.16
N GLN A 81 14.16 -1.09 -8.24
CA GLN A 81 15.04 -0.11 -8.93
C GLN A 81 15.38 1.08 -8.03
N ALA A 82 14.40 1.65 -7.36
CA ALA A 82 14.60 2.81 -6.49
C ALA A 82 15.43 2.47 -5.24
N VAL A 83 15.27 1.26 -4.71
CA VAL A 83 15.91 0.86 -3.43
C VAL A 83 17.26 0.20 -3.65
N LEU A 84 17.41 -0.66 -4.68
CA LEU A 84 18.58 -1.58 -4.78
C LEU A 84 19.38 -1.48 -6.09
N GLU A 85 18.72 -1.37 -7.24
CA GLU A 85 19.36 -1.62 -8.54
C GLU A 85 19.64 -0.36 -9.39
N GLY A 86 18.99 0.75 -9.10
CA GLY A 86 19.16 1.99 -9.85
C GLY A 86 20.54 2.62 -9.63
N ARG A 87 20.99 3.44 -10.58
CA ARG A 87 22.27 4.17 -10.49
C ARG A 87 22.43 4.96 -9.19
N ASP A 88 21.31 5.56 -8.70
CA ASP A 88 21.23 6.32 -7.46
C ASP A 88 20.27 5.64 -6.50
N ALA A 89 20.41 4.32 -6.35
CA ALA A 89 19.57 3.51 -5.48
C ALA A 89 19.69 3.92 -4.00
N ALA A 90 18.60 3.86 -3.28
CA ALA A 90 18.55 4.32 -1.89
C ALA A 90 19.53 3.56 -0.98
N VAL A 91 19.77 2.27 -1.24
CA VAL A 91 20.71 1.43 -0.44
C VAL A 91 22.13 2.01 -0.40
N GLU A 92 22.56 2.77 -1.41
CA GLU A 92 23.84 3.42 -1.45
C GLU A 92 23.92 4.68 -0.55
N GLY A 93 22.82 5.11 -0.01
CA GLY A 93 22.72 6.23 0.93
C GLY A 93 22.27 5.83 2.33
N LEU A 94 21.84 4.59 2.51
CA LEU A 94 21.40 4.06 3.83
C LEU A 94 22.61 3.58 4.64
N ASP A 95 22.57 3.87 5.94
CA ASP A 95 23.52 3.30 6.88
C ASP A 95 23.17 1.85 7.25
N ALA A 96 24.19 1.07 7.66
CA ALA A 96 23.96 -0.26 8.19
C ALA A 96 23.01 -0.22 9.40
N GLY A 97 22.05 -1.13 9.44
CA GLY A 97 20.98 -1.15 10.45
C GLY A 97 19.80 -0.24 10.12
N ALA A 98 19.80 0.46 8.97
CA ALA A 98 18.62 1.16 8.47
C ALA A 98 17.48 0.20 8.10
N LEU A 99 16.27 0.73 8.01
CA LEU A 99 15.06 -0.03 7.73
C LEU A 99 14.34 0.55 6.52
N VAL A 100 14.03 -0.30 5.56
CA VAL A 100 13.15 0.01 4.43
C VAL A 100 11.73 -0.45 4.75
N MET A 101 10.75 0.42 4.54
CA MET A 101 9.31 0.14 4.65
C MET A 101 8.68 0.28 3.26
N ASP A 102 8.45 -0.83 2.57
CA ASP A 102 7.74 -0.79 1.28
C ASP A 102 6.22 -0.80 1.51
N MET A 103 5.60 0.37 1.37
CA MET A 103 4.17 0.57 1.52
C MET A 103 3.42 0.50 0.19
N SER A 104 4.10 0.14 -0.89
CA SER A 104 3.57 -0.06 -2.23
C SER A 104 2.69 -1.32 -2.31
N SER A 105 2.15 -1.63 -3.50
CA SER A 105 1.50 -2.91 -3.78
C SER A 105 2.42 -3.74 -4.68
N SER A 106 3.31 -4.51 -4.05
CA SER A 106 4.36 -5.30 -4.70
C SER A 106 4.00 -6.79 -4.73
N ASN A 107 4.64 -7.55 -5.65
CA ASN A 107 4.53 -9.00 -5.65
C ASN A 107 5.30 -9.58 -4.44
N PRO A 108 4.65 -10.42 -3.59
CA PRO A 108 5.26 -10.89 -2.35
C PRO A 108 6.50 -11.78 -2.56
N VAL A 109 6.56 -12.52 -3.67
CA VAL A 109 7.74 -13.34 -4.01
C VAL A 109 8.95 -12.45 -4.32
N ASP A 110 8.74 -11.36 -5.05
CA ASP A 110 9.80 -10.40 -5.35
C ASP A 110 10.19 -9.58 -4.11
N THR A 111 9.23 -9.31 -3.23
CA THR A 111 9.51 -8.72 -1.90
C THR A 111 10.42 -9.59 -1.06
N GLN A 112 10.20 -10.91 -1.02
CA GLN A 112 11.08 -11.84 -0.32
C GLN A 112 12.51 -11.85 -0.90
N LYS A 113 12.64 -11.72 -2.23
CA LYS A 113 13.97 -11.59 -2.87
C LYS A 113 14.63 -10.27 -2.46
N LEU A 114 13.89 -9.16 -2.55
CA LEU A 114 14.40 -7.85 -2.15
C LEU A 114 14.84 -7.83 -0.67
N ALA A 115 14.06 -8.44 0.21
CA ALA A 115 14.40 -8.54 1.64
C ALA A 115 15.73 -9.28 1.87
N ARG A 116 15.97 -10.40 1.17
CA ARG A 116 17.23 -11.13 1.26
C ARG A 116 18.42 -10.33 0.74
N ASP A 117 18.24 -9.66 -0.40
CA ASP A 117 19.30 -8.86 -1.02
C ASP A 117 19.69 -7.65 -0.14
N LEU A 118 18.70 -6.98 0.49
CA LEU A 118 18.92 -5.90 1.44
C LEU A 118 19.58 -6.37 2.74
N ALA A 119 19.18 -7.54 3.24
CA ALA A 119 19.82 -8.14 4.42
C ALA A 119 21.31 -8.39 4.19
N GLY A 120 21.72 -8.77 2.97
CA GLY A 120 23.14 -8.88 2.57
C GLY A 120 23.90 -7.53 2.59
N ARG A 121 23.18 -6.41 2.65
CA ARG A 121 23.74 -5.05 2.80
C ARG A 121 23.57 -4.51 4.23
N GLY A 122 23.11 -5.33 5.17
CA GLY A 122 22.85 -4.91 6.55
C GLY A 122 21.61 -4.01 6.72
N VAL A 123 20.69 -4.02 5.74
CA VAL A 123 19.44 -3.24 5.74
C VAL A 123 18.26 -4.19 5.90
N ALA A 124 17.37 -3.91 6.86
CA ALA A 124 16.14 -4.68 7.05
C ALA A 124 15.02 -4.17 6.13
N LEU A 125 14.05 -5.06 5.81
CA LEU A 125 12.85 -4.71 5.04
C LEU A 125 11.60 -5.10 5.82
N LEU A 126 10.65 -4.18 5.91
CA LEU A 126 9.24 -4.45 6.18
C LEU A 126 8.43 -4.17 4.91
N ASP A 127 7.63 -5.11 4.47
CA ASP A 127 6.57 -4.82 3.51
C ASP A 127 5.32 -4.42 4.28
N ALA A 128 4.77 -3.27 3.93
CA ALA A 128 3.73 -2.63 4.72
C ALA A 128 2.63 -2.01 3.83
N PRO A 129 2.04 -2.77 2.89
CA PRO A 129 0.99 -2.26 2.04
C PRO A 129 -0.21 -1.78 2.85
N VAL A 130 -0.93 -0.82 2.25
CA VAL A 130 -2.01 -0.10 2.92
C VAL A 130 -3.38 -0.40 2.31
N SER A 131 -4.42 -0.28 3.12
CA SER A 131 -5.81 -0.32 2.70
C SER A 131 -6.60 0.85 3.29
N GLY A 132 -7.56 1.38 2.48
CA GLY A 132 -8.41 2.50 2.87
C GLY A 132 -8.45 3.65 1.85
N GLY A 133 -7.59 3.60 0.81
CA GLY A 133 -7.54 4.60 -0.26
C GLY A 133 -7.13 5.99 0.21
N VAL A 134 -7.24 6.96 -0.69
CA VAL A 134 -6.79 8.35 -0.46
C VAL A 134 -7.47 8.98 0.74
N LYS A 135 -8.78 8.75 0.93
CA LYS A 135 -9.52 9.31 2.08
C LYS A 135 -8.86 8.95 3.40
N ARG A 136 -8.57 7.65 3.62
CA ARG A 136 -7.95 7.21 4.87
C ARG A 136 -6.46 7.60 4.97
N ALA A 137 -5.77 7.78 3.86
CA ALA A 137 -4.42 8.33 3.86
C ALA A 137 -4.42 9.80 4.36
N VAL A 138 -5.38 10.61 3.92
CA VAL A 138 -5.58 11.99 4.38
C VAL A 138 -5.93 12.03 5.87
N ASP A 139 -6.82 11.13 6.33
CA ASP A 139 -7.28 11.09 7.72
C ASP A 139 -6.25 10.44 8.69
N GLY A 140 -5.18 9.83 8.19
CA GLY A 140 -4.23 9.06 9.01
C GLY A 140 -4.86 7.79 9.60
N SER A 141 -5.83 7.18 8.90
CA SER A 141 -6.60 6.04 9.38
C SER A 141 -6.44 4.78 8.52
N LEU A 142 -5.32 4.66 7.81
CA LEU A 142 -5.01 3.50 6.99
C LEU A 142 -4.98 2.21 7.82
N SER A 143 -5.32 1.09 7.18
CA SER A 143 -4.97 -0.25 7.65
C SER A 143 -3.66 -0.64 7.00
N ILE A 144 -2.66 -0.97 7.81
CA ILE A 144 -1.29 -1.30 7.39
C ILE A 144 -1.05 -2.78 7.71
N MET A 145 -0.75 -3.56 6.68
CA MET A 145 -0.49 -5.01 6.78
C MET A 145 1.02 -5.22 6.73
N VAL A 146 1.64 -5.57 7.84
CA VAL A 146 3.10 -5.60 7.94
C VAL A 146 3.64 -7.02 7.83
N GLY A 147 4.54 -7.24 6.89
CA GLY A 147 5.38 -8.44 6.81
C GLY A 147 6.83 -8.11 7.19
N GLY A 148 7.46 -8.99 7.98
CA GLY A 148 8.83 -8.85 8.42
C GLY A 148 9.04 -9.17 9.89
N ALA A 149 10.16 -8.75 10.47
CA ALA A 149 10.46 -9.05 11.86
C ALA A 149 9.65 -8.18 12.84
N ALA A 150 9.12 -8.80 13.90
CA ALA A 150 8.35 -8.10 14.92
C ALA A 150 9.16 -6.98 15.60
N ALA A 151 10.45 -7.20 15.83
CA ALA A 151 11.34 -6.18 16.43
C ALA A 151 11.49 -4.93 15.55
N ASP A 152 11.55 -5.12 14.21
CA ASP A 152 11.61 -4.02 13.27
C ASP A 152 10.28 -3.25 13.20
N LEU A 153 9.15 -3.96 13.28
CA LEU A 153 7.84 -3.32 13.38
C LEU A 153 7.75 -2.43 14.64
N GLU A 154 8.16 -2.94 15.80
CA GLU A 154 8.11 -2.13 17.04
C GLU A 154 9.02 -0.90 16.96
N ARG A 155 10.16 -1.01 16.27
CA ARG A 155 11.06 0.12 16.03
C ARG A 155 10.39 1.26 15.26
N VAL A 156 9.54 0.94 14.26
CA VAL A 156 8.88 1.94 13.39
C VAL A 156 7.38 2.09 13.66
N ARG A 157 6.87 1.51 14.73
CA ARG A 157 5.45 1.61 15.09
C ARG A 157 4.95 3.06 15.18
N PRO A 158 5.70 4.05 15.73
CA PRO A 158 5.28 5.46 15.73
C PRO A 158 5.18 6.04 14.31
N VAL A 159 6.06 5.62 13.38
CA VAL A 159 6.02 6.04 11.98
C VAL A 159 4.73 5.56 11.32
N PHE A 160 4.38 4.28 11.47
CA PHE A 160 3.12 3.74 10.97
C PHE A 160 1.90 4.37 11.65
N GLY A 161 1.98 4.62 12.98
CA GLY A 161 0.92 5.25 13.77
C GLY A 161 0.55 6.65 13.30
N ALA A 162 1.48 7.39 12.69
CA ALA A 162 1.18 8.68 12.08
C ALA A 162 0.28 8.57 10.83
N MET A 163 0.31 7.43 10.14
CA MET A 163 -0.40 7.22 8.86
C MET A 163 -1.59 6.28 8.96
N GLY A 164 -1.65 5.41 9.98
CA GLY A 164 -2.67 4.38 10.09
C GLY A 164 -3.10 4.09 11.52
N LYS A 165 -4.36 3.65 11.68
CA LYS A 165 -4.94 3.26 12.98
C LYS A 165 -4.82 1.76 13.25
N THR A 166 -4.84 0.94 12.20
CA THR A 166 -4.75 -0.52 12.32
C THR A 166 -3.42 -0.97 11.73
N ILE A 167 -2.54 -1.48 12.57
CA ILE A 167 -1.21 -1.95 12.18
C ILE A 167 -1.13 -3.43 12.60
N THR A 168 -1.10 -4.33 11.63
CA THR A 168 -1.16 -5.77 11.85
C THR A 168 0.10 -6.44 11.34
N LEU A 169 0.82 -7.15 12.21
CA LEU A 169 1.91 -8.04 11.79
C LEU A 169 1.30 -9.31 11.17
N CYS A 170 1.58 -9.54 9.90
CA CYS A 170 0.97 -10.60 9.09
C CYS A 170 1.85 -11.86 9.00
N GLY A 171 3.14 -11.75 9.32
CA GLY A 171 4.10 -12.84 9.22
C GLY A 171 5.48 -12.36 8.73
N PRO A 172 6.31 -13.26 8.19
CA PRO A 172 7.63 -12.89 7.66
C PRO A 172 7.53 -11.97 6.44
N ALA A 173 8.69 -11.50 5.94
CA ALA A 173 8.76 -10.62 4.78
C ALA A 173 7.98 -11.19 3.58
N GLY A 174 7.18 -10.36 2.94
CA GLY A 174 6.24 -10.68 1.87
C GLY A 174 4.82 -11.01 2.36
N ALA A 175 4.61 -11.28 3.67
CA ALA A 175 3.29 -11.63 4.20
C ALA A 175 2.28 -10.47 4.12
N GLY A 176 2.72 -9.23 4.30
CA GLY A 176 1.88 -8.05 4.14
C GLY A 176 1.38 -7.91 2.70
N HIS A 177 2.29 -7.98 1.72
CA HIS A 177 1.94 -7.92 0.30
C HIS A 177 1.05 -9.10 -0.13
N ALA A 178 1.32 -10.32 0.34
CA ALA A 178 0.47 -11.47 0.07
C ALA A 178 -0.95 -11.26 0.62
N LEU A 179 -1.08 -10.86 1.87
CA LEU A 179 -2.39 -10.61 2.48
C LEU A 179 -3.13 -9.47 1.78
N LYS A 180 -2.41 -8.41 1.36
CA LYS A 180 -3.01 -7.32 0.58
C LYS A 180 -3.56 -7.80 -0.75
N ALA A 181 -2.83 -8.62 -1.50
CA ALA A 181 -3.29 -9.18 -2.77
C ALA A 181 -4.53 -10.07 -2.57
N LEU A 182 -4.51 -10.95 -1.57
CA LEU A 182 -5.64 -11.81 -1.23
C LEU A 182 -6.87 -11.03 -0.75
N ASN A 183 -6.68 -9.97 0.06
CA ASN A 183 -7.78 -9.07 0.43
C ASN A 183 -8.42 -8.39 -0.78
N ASN A 184 -7.62 -7.94 -1.74
CA ASN A 184 -8.13 -7.28 -2.93
C ASN A 184 -8.80 -8.28 -3.88
N TYR A 185 -8.31 -9.53 -3.93
CA TYR A 185 -9.01 -10.62 -4.59
C TYR A 185 -10.43 -10.83 -4.02
N LEU A 186 -10.57 -10.96 -2.69
CA LEU A 186 -11.89 -11.11 -2.06
C LEU A 186 -12.81 -9.91 -2.35
N SER A 187 -12.26 -8.69 -2.32
CA SER A 187 -13.02 -7.48 -2.65
C SER A 187 -13.49 -7.46 -4.12
N ALA A 188 -12.66 -7.93 -5.05
CA ALA A 188 -13.00 -8.00 -6.46
C ALA A 188 -14.03 -9.10 -6.76
N ALA A 189 -13.83 -10.30 -6.20
CA ALA A 189 -14.75 -11.43 -6.36
C ALA A 189 -16.15 -11.07 -5.84
N GLY A 190 -16.24 -10.46 -4.67
CA GLY A 190 -17.52 -9.99 -4.12
C GLY A 190 -18.17 -8.90 -4.97
N LEU A 191 -17.39 -8.02 -5.61
CA LEU A 191 -17.93 -7.00 -6.52
C LEU A 191 -18.49 -7.62 -7.81
N VAL A 192 -17.77 -8.56 -8.41
CA VAL A 192 -18.22 -9.27 -9.61
C VAL A 192 -19.49 -10.05 -9.31
N ALA A 193 -19.49 -10.86 -8.25
CA ALA A 193 -20.67 -11.64 -7.85
C ALA A 193 -21.92 -10.78 -7.60
N MET A 194 -21.75 -9.63 -6.94
CA MET A 194 -22.84 -8.67 -6.74
C MET A 194 -23.35 -8.11 -8.06
N CYS A 195 -22.45 -7.69 -8.97
CA CYS A 195 -22.86 -7.14 -10.27
C CYS A 195 -23.61 -8.17 -11.12
N GLU A 196 -23.15 -9.43 -11.17
CA GLU A 196 -23.83 -10.53 -11.87
C GLU A 196 -25.22 -10.77 -11.27
N ALA A 197 -25.33 -10.83 -9.94
CA ALA A 197 -26.63 -11.00 -9.26
C ALA A 197 -27.59 -9.85 -9.60
N LEU A 198 -27.11 -8.59 -9.62
CA LEU A 198 -27.93 -7.43 -10.00
C LEU A 198 -28.42 -7.53 -11.45
N VAL A 199 -27.55 -7.88 -12.40
CA VAL A 199 -27.93 -8.03 -13.82
C VAL A 199 -28.99 -9.11 -14.01
N VAL A 200 -28.82 -10.28 -13.36
CA VAL A 200 -29.82 -11.37 -13.42
C VAL A 200 -31.14 -10.94 -12.78
N GLY A 201 -31.10 -10.28 -11.63
CA GLY A 201 -32.29 -9.81 -10.94
C GLY A 201 -33.06 -8.74 -11.70
N GLU A 202 -32.36 -7.75 -12.29
CA GLU A 202 -32.98 -6.74 -13.15
C GLU A 202 -33.67 -7.40 -14.36
N ALA A 203 -33.02 -8.41 -15.00
CA ALA A 203 -33.61 -9.14 -16.11
C ALA A 203 -34.85 -9.95 -15.68
N PHE A 204 -34.94 -10.38 -14.42
CA PHE A 204 -36.11 -11.03 -13.84
C PHE A 204 -37.21 -10.05 -13.41
N GLY A 205 -36.94 -8.75 -13.38
CA GLY A 205 -37.89 -7.69 -13.01
C GLY A 205 -37.75 -7.22 -11.55
N LEU A 206 -36.64 -7.52 -10.85
CA LEU A 206 -36.40 -7.03 -9.50
C LEU A 206 -35.79 -5.62 -9.52
N ASP A 207 -36.14 -4.79 -8.52
CA ASP A 207 -35.54 -3.49 -8.35
C ASP A 207 -34.12 -3.61 -7.76
N PRO A 208 -33.08 -3.05 -8.41
CA PRO A 208 -31.69 -3.16 -7.96
C PRO A 208 -31.43 -2.60 -6.54
N GLY A 209 -32.16 -1.53 -6.21
CA GLY A 209 -32.07 -0.94 -4.87
C GLY A 209 -32.56 -1.89 -3.78
N THR A 210 -33.74 -2.48 -4.00
CA THR A 210 -34.31 -3.49 -3.12
C THR A 210 -33.41 -4.72 -3.02
N MET A 211 -32.81 -5.15 -4.12
CA MET A 211 -31.88 -6.28 -4.10
C MET A 211 -30.67 -6.00 -3.19
N VAL A 212 -30.05 -4.83 -3.31
CA VAL A 212 -28.92 -4.46 -2.45
C VAL A 212 -29.32 -4.41 -0.97
N ASP A 213 -30.51 -3.95 -0.63
CA ASP A 213 -30.99 -3.92 0.75
C ASP A 213 -31.21 -5.34 1.29
N VAL A 214 -31.74 -6.23 0.48
CA VAL A 214 -31.90 -7.65 0.83
C VAL A 214 -30.54 -8.33 1.00
N PHE A 215 -29.60 -8.08 0.08
CA PHE A 215 -28.24 -8.62 0.22
C PHE A 215 -27.60 -8.18 1.53
N ASN A 216 -27.72 -6.89 1.90
CA ASN A 216 -27.13 -6.35 3.10
C ASN A 216 -27.81 -6.78 4.41
N SER A 217 -29.06 -7.19 4.36
CA SER A 217 -29.80 -7.73 5.51
C SER A 217 -29.73 -9.27 5.61
N SER A 218 -29.08 -9.93 4.66
CA SER A 218 -29.04 -11.39 4.52
C SER A 218 -27.60 -11.90 4.39
N THR A 219 -27.44 -13.20 4.16
CA THR A 219 -26.13 -13.88 4.07
C THR A 219 -25.26 -13.46 2.88
N GLY A 220 -25.84 -12.77 1.90
CA GLY A 220 -25.13 -12.20 0.74
C GLY A 220 -24.32 -10.93 1.05
N LYS A 221 -24.37 -10.42 2.29
CA LYS A 221 -23.65 -9.22 2.69
C LYS A 221 -22.14 -9.35 2.47
N SER A 222 -21.57 -8.33 1.83
CA SER A 222 -20.14 -8.21 1.60
C SER A 222 -19.73 -6.72 1.63
N ASN A 223 -18.41 -6.44 1.62
CA ASN A 223 -17.95 -5.06 1.45
C ASN A 223 -18.46 -4.44 0.13
N ALA A 224 -18.60 -5.23 -0.91
CA ALA A 224 -19.12 -4.75 -2.20
C ALA A 224 -20.59 -4.32 -2.09
N THR A 225 -21.45 -5.14 -1.46
CA THR A 225 -22.87 -4.84 -1.29
C THR A 225 -23.09 -3.66 -0.35
N ASP A 226 -22.36 -3.61 0.77
CA ASP A 226 -22.53 -2.64 1.85
C ASP A 226 -22.03 -1.24 1.45
N VAL A 227 -20.81 -1.16 0.87
CA VAL A 227 -20.15 0.12 0.62
C VAL A 227 -20.32 0.59 -0.83
N LYS A 228 -20.37 -0.35 -1.80
CA LYS A 228 -20.33 0.01 -3.22
C LYS A 228 -21.68 -0.14 -3.93
N GLY A 229 -22.51 -1.05 -3.49
CA GLY A 229 -23.75 -1.45 -4.16
C GLY A 229 -24.65 -0.25 -4.48
N ARG A 230 -25.23 0.40 -3.48
CA ARG A 230 -26.09 1.57 -3.70
C ARG A 230 -25.33 2.77 -4.21
N GLN A 231 -24.19 3.09 -3.59
CA GLN A 231 -23.51 4.36 -3.80
C GLN A 231 -22.92 4.48 -5.21
N PHE A 232 -22.42 3.39 -5.79
CA PHE A 232 -21.66 3.47 -7.05
C PHE A 232 -22.23 2.61 -8.17
N VAL A 233 -22.82 1.44 -7.86
CA VAL A 233 -23.32 0.53 -8.89
C VAL A 233 -24.77 0.85 -9.25
N VAL A 234 -25.68 0.86 -8.29
CA VAL A 234 -27.10 1.20 -8.53
C VAL A 234 -27.25 2.65 -9.01
N SER A 235 -26.49 3.59 -8.43
CA SER A 235 -26.48 4.98 -8.87
C SER A 235 -25.83 5.20 -10.23
N ARG A 236 -25.15 4.19 -10.79
CA ARG A 236 -24.38 4.24 -12.04
C ARG A 236 -23.30 5.33 -12.11
N THR A 237 -22.83 5.81 -10.96
CA THR A 237 -21.72 6.79 -10.90
C THR A 237 -20.36 6.16 -11.15
N PHE A 238 -20.19 4.88 -10.77
CA PHE A 238 -18.96 4.08 -10.90
C PHE A 238 -17.70 4.78 -10.35
N ALA A 239 -17.86 5.71 -9.43
CA ALA A 239 -16.81 6.59 -8.91
C ALA A 239 -16.21 6.05 -7.59
N ALA A 240 -15.97 4.74 -7.51
CA ALA A 240 -15.48 4.08 -6.28
C ALA A 240 -14.01 4.41 -5.91
N GLY A 241 -13.30 5.20 -6.74
CA GLY A 241 -11.95 5.70 -6.44
C GLY A 241 -10.82 4.68 -6.59
N PHE A 242 -11.10 3.46 -7.09
CA PHE A 242 -10.09 2.45 -7.38
C PHE A 242 -10.29 1.95 -8.81
N THR A 243 -9.28 2.13 -9.67
CA THR A 243 -9.41 1.84 -11.10
C THR A 243 -9.43 0.33 -11.38
N THR A 244 -10.13 -0.09 -12.43
CA THR A 244 -10.15 -1.47 -12.91
C THR A 244 -8.74 -1.99 -13.21
N ALA A 245 -7.87 -1.15 -13.76
CA ALA A 245 -6.48 -1.52 -14.06
C ALA A 245 -5.68 -1.89 -12.80
N LEU A 246 -5.83 -1.11 -11.71
CA LEU A 246 -5.20 -1.43 -10.42
C LEU A 246 -5.78 -2.70 -9.79
N MET A 247 -7.10 -2.89 -9.89
CA MET A 247 -7.74 -4.11 -9.41
C MET A 247 -7.22 -5.34 -10.18
N ALA A 248 -7.16 -5.27 -11.51
CA ALA A 248 -6.62 -6.35 -12.34
C ALA A 248 -5.14 -6.66 -12.03
N LYS A 249 -4.33 -5.64 -11.71
CA LYS A 249 -2.94 -5.84 -11.25
C LYS A 249 -2.92 -6.64 -9.95
N ASP A 250 -3.74 -6.29 -8.97
CA ASP A 250 -3.76 -6.95 -7.66
C ASP A 250 -4.29 -8.39 -7.77
N LEU A 251 -5.27 -8.64 -8.65
CA LEU A 251 -5.74 -9.99 -8.97
C LEU A 251 -4.64 -10.85 -9.59
N ARG A 252 -3.89 -10.31 -10.57
CA ARG A 252 -2.72 -11.01 -11.12
C ARG A 252 -1.69 -11.34 -10.05
N THR A 253 -1.43 -10.42 -9.13
CA THR A 253 -0.51 -10.66 -8.00
C THR A 253 -0.99 -11.83 -7.13
N ALA A 254 -2.29 -11.92 -6.83
CA ALA A 254 -2.84 -13.06 -6.09
C ALA A 254 -2.72 -14.38 -6.87
N GLY A 255 -2.98 -14.35 -8.20
CA GLY A 255 -2.76 -15.49 -9.09
C GLY A 255 -1.32 -15.95 -9.15
N ASP A 256 -0.37 -15.01 -9.25
CA ASP A 256 1.08 -15.30 -9.23
C ASP A 256 1.50 -16.01 -7.94
N VAL A 257 0.94 -15.61 -6.80
CA VAL A 257 1.19 -16.29 -5.51
C VAL A 257 0.68 -17.73 -5.54
N ALA A 258 -0.55 -17.93 -6.00
CA ALA A 258 -1.11 -19.28 -6.11
C ALA A 258 -0.28 -20.16 -7.07
N GLN A 259 0.14 -19.63 -8.21
CA GLN A 259 1.00 -20.33 -9.18
C GLN A 259 2.38 -20.66 -8.58
N HIS A 260 3.00 -19.73 -7.88
CA HIS A 260 4.28 -19.95 -7.19
C HIS A 260 4.18 -21.10 -6.18
N LEU A 261 3.05 -21.19 -5.47
CA LEU A 261 2.76 -22.26 -4.51
C LEU A 261 2.24 -23.54 -5.18
N LYS A 262 2.11 -23.57 -6.51
CA LYS A 262 1.56 -24.69 -7.29
C LYS A 262 0.14 -25.08 -6.87
N LEU A 263 -0.66 -24.09 -6.48
CA LEU A 263 -2.06 -24.27 -6.09
C LEU A 263 -2.95 -24.00 -7.31
N ASN A 264 -3.90 -24.92 -7.56
CA ASN A 264 -4.94 -24.68 -8.56
C ASN A 264 -6.15 -24.02 -7.91
N MET A 265 -6.33 -22.72 -8.18
CA MET A 265 -7.43 -21.91 -7.63
C MET A 265 -8.35 -21.47 -8.76
N PRO A 266 -9.47 -22.19 -9.02
CA PRO A 266 -10.33 -21.93 -10.19
C PRO A 266 -10.84 -20.48 -10.28
N ASN A 267 -11.12 -19.85 -9.14
CA ASN A 267 -11.64 -18.48 -9.10
C ASN A 267 -10.54 -17.40 -9.20
N LEU A 268 -9.26 -17.78 -9.26
CA LEU A 268 -8.10 -16.89 -9.44
C LEU A 268 -7.49 -16.95 -10.84
N GLN A 269 -8.12 -17.73 -11.73
CA GLN A 269 -7.65 -17.92 -13.12
C GLN A 269 -8.28 -16.90 -14.07
#